data_beadc36ae83dd455c867d9dafa05b57f
#
_entry.id   beadc36ae83dd455c867d9dafa05b57f
#
_cell.length_a   1.000
_cell.length_b   1.000
_cell.length_c   1.000
_cell.angle_alpha   90.00
_cell.angle_beta   90.00
_cell.angle_gamma   90.00
#
_symmetry.space_group_name_H-M   'P 1'
#
loop_
_entity.id
_entity.type
_entity.pdbx_description
1 polymer ?
#
loop_
_entity_poly.entity_id
_entity_poly.type
_entity_poly.pdbx_seq_one_letter_code
_entity_poly.pdbx_strand_id
1 'polypeptide(L)'
;DAERALLVEGALDVSMLGACIDPVGLQEWQRRCQQQHCSEKLIGYALDLVAASRRGAHGLSPRASQGLIAAAKAWSLLQGRDHVRIDDVQSVFPAVAEHRLDAGVPGGAEQPLSQVLLRSVDALR
;
A
#
# COMPACT_ATOMS: atom_id res chain seq x y z
N ASP A 1 -11.43 -13.85 28.94
CA ASP A 1 -10.62 -12.71 28.53
C ASP A 1 -9.51 -13.19 27.61
N ALA A 2 -9.43 -12.65 26.39
CA ALA A 2 -8.50 -13.08 25.33
C ALA A 2 -7.03 -12.95 25.75
N GLU A 3 -6.67 -11.91 26.50
CA GLU A 3 -5.29 -11.71 26.98
C GLU A 3 -4.89 -12.79 27.99
N ARG A 4 -5.82 -13.19 28.84
CA ARG A 4 -5.57 -14.27 29.80
C ARG A 4 -5.37 -15.60 29.11
N ALA A 5 -6.14 -15.88 28.07
CA ALA A 5 -5.98 -17.08 27.25
C ALA A 5 -4.60 -17.13 26.58
N LEU A 6 -4.13 -16.02 26.03
CA LEU A 6 -2.79 -15.90 25.44
C LEU A 6 -1.67 -16.17 26.45
N LEU A 7 -1.84 -15.71 27.70
CA LEU A 7 -0.84 -15.92 28.76
C LEU A 7 -0.82 -17.36 29.28
N VAL A 8 -1.96 -18.03 29.27
CA VAL A 8 -2.10 -19.40 29.80
C VAL A 8 -1.80 -20.45 28.73
N GLU A 9 -2.31 -20.22 27.50
CA GLU A 9 -2.23 -21.17 26.39
C GLU A 9 -0.99 -20.97 25.52
N GLY A 10 -0.29 -19.85 25.70
CA GLY A 10 0.87 -19.50 24.89
C GLY A 10 0.52 -18.95 23.51
N ALA A 11 1.55 -18.62 22.75
CA ALA A 11 1.38 -18.15 21.38
C ALA A 11 0.83 -19.26 20.47
N LEU A 12 0.00 -18.87 19.50
CA LEU A 12 -0.50 -19.79 18.48
C LEU A 12 0.67 -20.49 17.78
N ASP A 13 0.65 -21.82 17.76
CA ASP A 13 1.63 -22.59 16.98
C ASP A 13 1.30 -22.46 15.48
N VAL A 14 2.12 -21.66 14.80
CA VAL A 14 1.96 -21.39 13.35
C VAL A 14 2.04 -22.69 12.53
N SER A 15 2.76 -23.72 13.04
CA SER A 15 2.86 -25.01 12.35
C SER A 15 1.53 -25.75 12.23
N MET A 16 0.55 -25.41 13.08
CA MET A 16 -0.80 -25.97 13.06
C MET A 16 -1.71 -25.34 12.00
N LEU A 17 -1.29 -24.25 11.38
CA LEU A 17 -2.05 -23.60 10.32
C LEU A 17 -1.86 -24.34 9.00
N GLY A 18 -2.96 -24.62 8.30
CA GLY A 18 -2.91 -25.16 6.94
C GLY A 18 -2.38 -24.12 5.95
N ALA A 19 -1.58 -24.57 4.98
CA ALA A 19 -1.13 -23.70 3.90
C ALA A 19 -2.32 -23.35 2.96
N CYS A 20 -2.46 -22.05 2.62
CA CYS A 20 -3.45 -21.57 1.65
C CYS A 20 -2.91 -21.61 0.22
N ILE A 21 -1.60 -21.53 0.07
CA ILE A 21 -0.89 -21.50 -1.21
C ILE A 21 0.48 -22.14 -1.03
N ASP A 22 0.96 -22.85 -2.03
CA ASP A 22 2.32 -23.39 -2.04
C ASP A 22 3.34 -22.37 -2.57
N PRO A 23 4.66 -22.60 -2.39
CA PRO A 23 5.69 -21.66 -2.86
C PRO A 23 5.65 -21.43 -4.39
N VAL A 24 5.32 -22.44 -5.19
CA VAL A 24 5.22 -22.34 -6.65
C VAL A 24 4.04 -21.44 -7.02
N GLY A 25 2.88 -21.64 -6.40
CA GLY A 25 1.71 -20.80 -6.59
C GLY A 25 1.96 -19.35 -6.19
N LEU A 26 2.69 -19.11 -5.08
CA LEU A 26 3.07 -17.77 -4.66
C LEU A 26 3.98 -17.07 -5.69
N GLN A 27 4.98 -17.77 -6.22
CA GLN A 27 5.86 -17.25 -7.27
C GLN A 27 5.08 -16.88 -8.54
N GLU A 28 4.10 -17.70 -8.92
CA GLU A 28 3.24 -17.41 -10.07
C GLU A 28 2.38 -16.14 -9.83
N TRP A 29 1.82 -15.97 -8.66
CA TRP A 29 1.11 -14.74 -8.30
C TRP A 29 2.02 -13.52 -8.34
N GLN A 30 3.22 -13.62 -7.82
CA GLN A 30 4.22 -12.54 -7.85
C GLN A 30 4.59 -12.16 -9.28
N ARG A 31 4.79 -13.15 -10.16
CA ARG A 31 5.06 -12.95 -11.57
C ARG A 31 3.90 -12.21 -12.27
N ARG A 32 2.67 -12.62 -12.01
CA ARG A 32 1.47 -11.98 -12.54
C ARG A 32 1.33 -10.54 -12.04
N CYS A 33 1.64 -10.27 -10.79
CA CYS A 33 1.67 -8.90 -10.27
C CYS A 33 2.63 -8.00 -11.06
N GLN A 34 3.83 -8.49 -11.35
CA GLN A 34 4.81 -7.73 -12.11
C GLN A 34 4.35 -7.40 -13.52
N GLN A 35 3.53 -8.26 -14.12
CA GLN A 35 3.01 -8.10 -15.48
C GLN A 35 1.78 -7.18 -15.57
N GLN A 36 1.20 -6.75 -14.46
CA GLN A 36 0.09 -5.82 -14.46
C GLN A 36 0.46 -4.53 -15.19
N HIS A 37 -0.36 -4.14 -16.16
CA HIS A 37 -0.11 -2.95 -16.97
C HIS A 37 -0.34 -1.67 -16.17
N CYS A 38 0.61 -0.75 -16.27
CA CYS A 38 0.50 0.61 -15.75
C CYS A 38 0.62 1.59 -16.91
N SER A 39 -0.40 2.43 -17.11
CA SER A 39 -0.35 3.48 -18.11
C SER A 39 0.58 4.62 -17.68
N GLU A 40 1.10 5.38 -18.64
CA GLU A 40 1.89 6.60 -18.38
C GLU A 40 1.14 7.59 -17.49
N LYS A 41 -0.16 7.72 -17.71
CA LYS A 41 -1.04 8.60 -16.91
C LYS A 41 -1.08 8.15 -15.44
N LEU A 42 -1.16 6.84 -15.20
CA LEU A 42 -1.15 6.28 -13.84
C LEU A 42 0.20 6.53 -13.16
N ILE A 43 1.30 6.30 -13.86
CA ILE A 43 2.64 6.57 -13.35
C ILE A 43 2.79 8.06 -13.02
N GLY A 44 2.33 8.94 -13.90
CA GLY A 44 2.29 10.38 -13.66
C GLY A 44 1.54 10.74 -12.38
N TYR A 45 0.36 10.20 -12.18
CA TYR A 45 -0.43 10.41 -10.96
C TYR A 45 0.30 9.93 -9.69
N ALA A 46 0.91 8.75 -9.73
CA ALA A 46 1.69 8.26 -8.59
C ALA A 46 2.90 9.16 -8.27
N LEU A 47 3.58 9.67 -9.31
CA LEU A 47 4.68 10.61 -9.15
C LEU A 47 4.20 11.96 -8.57
N ASP A 48 3.03 12.44 -8.97
CA ASP A 48 2.44 13.67 -8.43
C ASP A 48 2.12 13.52 -6.93
N LEU A 49 1.59 12.36 -6.50
CA LEU A 49 1.38 12.06 -5.09
C LEU A 49 2.70 12.08 -4.31
N VAL A 50 3.75 11.45 -4.85
CA VAL A 50 5.08 11.43 -4.22
C VAL A 50 5.67 12.83 -4.16
N ALA A 51 5.57 13.60 -5.23
CA ALA A 51 6.05 14.98 -5.27
C ALA A 51 5.29 15.87 -4.26
N ALA A 52 3.98 15.70 -4.15
CA ALA A 52 3.17 16.40 -3.16
C ALA A 52 3.60 16.05 -1.73
N SER A 53 3.93 14.80 -1.45
CA SER A 53 4.41 14.38 -0.13
C SER A 53 5.74 15.05 0.26
N ARG A 54 6.60 15.34 -0.71
CA ARG A 54 7.91 15.96 -0.49
C ARG A 54 7.87 17.47 -0.22
N ARG A 55 6.72 18.10 -0.36
CA ARG A 55 6.53 19.50 0.04
C ARG A 55 6.46 19.66 1.56
N GLY A 56 6.23 18.57 2.30
CA GLY A 56 6.32 18.54 3.75
C GLY A 56 7.75 18.24 4.25
N ALA A 57 7.91 18.15 5.56
CA ALA A 57 9.21 17.90 6.20
C ALA A 57 9.79 16.51 5.87
N HIS A 58 8.95 15.52 5.68
CA HIS A 58 9.33 14.13 5.39
C HIS A 58 8.47 13.57 4.26
N GLY A 59 9.03 13.55 3.06
CA GLY A 59 8.38 13.01 1.87
C GLY A 59 8.68 11.54 1.64
N LEU A 60 7.92 10.94 0.74
CA LEU A 60 8.13 9.56 0.32
C LEU A 60 9.44 9.39 -0.45
N SER A 61 10.19 8.35 -0.12
CA SER A 61 11.42 7.99 -0.82
C SER A 61 11.12 7.36 -2.19
N PRO A 62 12.12 7.29 -3.09
CA PRO A 62 11.98 6.54 -4.34
C PRO A 62 11.60 5.07 -4.11
N ARG A 63 12.12 4.45 -3.06
CA ARG A 63 11.76 3.08 -2.67
C ARG A 63 10.29 2.96 -2.26
N ALA A 64 9.77 3.95 -1.55
CA ALA A 64 8.34 4.02 -1.21
C ALA A 64 7.48 4.17 -2.47
N SER A 65 7.94 4.92 -3.49
CA SER A 65 7.26 5.03 -4.78
C SER A 65 7.17 3.69 -5.51
N GLN A 66 8.24 2.92 -5.51
CA GLN A 66 8.26 1.56 -6.05
C GLN A 66 7.30 0.65 -5.29
N GLY A 67 7.29 0.74 -3.96
CA GLY A 67 6.36 0.00 -3.11
C GLY A 67 4.90 0.35 -3.39
N LEU A 68 4.60 1.61 -3.64
CA LEU A 68 3.25 2.07 -4.00
C LEU A 68 2.76 1.42 -5.30
N ILE A 69 3.59 1.44 -6.35
CA ILE A 69 3.23 0.81 -7.63
C ILE A 69 3.11 -0.71 -7.48
N ALA A 70 4.01 -1.35 -6.75
CA ALA A 70 3.93 -2.80 -6.50
C ALA A 70 2.64 -3.18 -5.75
N ALA A 71 2.26 -2.42 -4.72
CA ALA A 71 1.03 -2.63 -3.98
C ALA A 71 -0.22 -2.41 -4.85
N ALA A 72 -0.22 -1.37 -5.69
CA ALA A 72 -1.33 -1.10 -6.62
C ALA A 72 -1.48 -2.22 -7.66
N LYS A 73 -0.38 -2.76 -8.17
CA LYS A 73 -0.38 -3.92 -9.08
C LYS A 73 -0.99 -5.16 -8.42
N ALA A 74 -0.55 -5.48 -7.20
CA ALA A 74 -1.09 -6.60 -6.45
C ALA A 74 -2.59 -6.41 -6.16
N TRP A 75 -3.00 -5.21 -5.76
CA TRP A 75 -4.39 -4.87 -5.51
C TRP A 75 -5.26 -5.05 -6.76
N SER A 76 -4.81 -4.54 -7.91
CA SER A 76 -5.53 -4.69 -9.18
C SER A 76 -5.68 -6.15 -9.60
N LEU A 77 -4.64 -6.97 -9.39
CA LEU A 77 -4.69 -8.41 -9.66
C LEU A 77 -5.71 -9.13 -8.77
N LEU A 78 -5.74 -8.80 -7.47
CA LEU A 78 -6.73 -9.35 -6.54
C LEU A 78 -8.17 -8.95 -6.89
N GLN A 79 -8.35 -7.82 -7.58
CA GLN A 79 -9.65 -7.40 -8.13
C GLN A 79 -9.98 -8.08 -9.47
N GLY A 80 -9.14 -8.99 -9.96
CA GLY A 80 -9.38 -9.75 -11.18
C GLY A 80 -9.08 -8.98 -12.48
N ARG A 81 -8.29 -7.90 -12.43
CA ARG A 81 -7.94 -7.09 -13.59
C ARG A 81 -6.51 -7.38 -14.06
N ASP A 82 -6.22 -7.04 -15.30
CA ASP A 82 -4.89 -7.15 -15.92
C ASP A 82 -4.15 -5.81 -15.98
N HIS A 83 -4.76 -4.74 -15.47
CA HIS A 83 -4.22 -3.39 -15.46
C HIS A 83 -4.53 -2.67 -14.16
N VAL A 84 -3.68 -1.71 -13.82
CA VAL A 84 -3.82 -0.87 -12.64
C VAL A 84 -4.65 0.37 -13.00
N ARG A 85 -5.58 0.71 -12.13
CA ARG A 85 -6.38 1.96 -12.19
C ARG A 85 -5.90 2.97 -11.17
N ILE A 86 -6.25 4.22 -11.38
CA ILE A 86 -6.01 5.29 -10.40
C ILE A 86 -6.65 4.95 -9.05
N ASP A 87 -7.85 4.37 -9.06
CA ASP A 87 -8.54 3.92 -7.84
C ASP A 87 -7.73 2.91 -7.04
N ASP A 88 -6.96 2.06 -7.70
CA ASP A 88 -6.08 1.09 -7.03
C ASP A 88 -4.96 1.79 -6.27
N VAL A 89 -4.35 2.79 -6.89
CA VAL A 89 -3.33 3.63 -6.23
C VAL A 89 -3.93 4.33 -5.02
N GLN A 90 -5.11 4.92 -5.16
CA GLN A 90 -5.81 5.59 -4.07
C GLN A 90 -6.15 4.63 -2.93
N SER A 91 -6.57 3.41 -3.25
CA SER A 91 -6.94 2.39 -2.26
C SER A 91 -5.75 1.91 -1.42
N VAL A 92 -4.57 1.76 -2.02
CA VAL A 92 -3.38 1.26 -1.32
C VAL A 92 -2.52 2.39 -0.72
N PHE A 93 -2.69 3.62 -1.17
CA PHE A 93 -1.84 4.75 -0.77
C PHE A 93 -1.79 4.96 0.75
N PRO A 94 -2.91 4.97 1.49
CA PRO A 94 -2.85 5.12 2.94
C PRO A 94 -2.03 4.03 3.63
N ALA A 95 -2.21 2.78 3.25
CA ALA A 95 -1.48 1.65 3.83
C ALA A 95 0.02 1.69 3.56
N VAL A 96 0.41 2.18 2.38
CA VAL A 96 1.83 2.28 1.98
C VAL A 96 2.50 3.51 2.54
N ALA A 97 1.79 4.63 2.61
CA ALA A 97 2.37 5.95 2.81
C ALA A 97 2.23 6.50 4.23
N GLU A 98 1.12 6.23 4.93
CA GLU A 98 0.78 6.93 6.17
C GLU A 98 1.88 6.84 7.24
N HIS A 99 2.44 5.67 7.46
CA HIS A 99 3.51 5.45 8.44
C HIS A 99 4.87 6.03 8.03
N ARG A 100 5.02 6.43 6.76
CA ARG A 100 6.22 7.09 6.21
C ARG A 100 6.07 8.59 6.12
N LEU A 101 4.84 9.08 6.20
CA LEU A 101 4.54 10.51 6.27
C LEU A 101 4.68 10.93 7.72
N ASP A 102 5.71 11.69 8.04
CA ASP A 102 5.88 12.18 9.39
C ASP A 102 4.85 13.28 9.65
N ALA A 103 3.98 13.00 10.59
CA ALA A 103 3.05 13.99 11.09
C ALA A 103 3.76 15.15 11.80
N GLY A 104 4.98 14.97 12.34
CA GLY A 104 5.81 16.03 12.94
C GLY A 104 5.12 16.90 14.00
N VAL A 105 3.82 16.69 14.23
CA VAL A 105 2.98 17.48 15.09
C VAL A 105 2.51 16.60 16.24
N PRO A 106 3.03 16.80 17.45
CA PRO A 106 2.44 16.19 18.64
C PRO A 106 1.00 16.68 18.78
N GLY A 107 0.03 15.79 18.69
CA GLY A 107 -1.37 16.13 18.89
C GLY A 107 -2.32 15.88 17.73
N GLY A 108 -1.87 15.14 16.73
CA GLY A 108 -2.74 14.57 15.70
C GLY A 108 -3.39 15.60 14.78
N ALA A 109 -3.02 15.59 13.52
CA ALA A 109 -3.90 16.17 12.50
C ALA A 109 -5.27 15.49 12.61
N GLU A 110 -6.35 16.24 12.55
CA GLU A 110 -7.71 15.71 12.54
C GLU A 110 -7.96 14.73 11.39
N GLN A 111 -7.09 14.73 10.38
CA GLN A 111 -7.14 13.84 9.21
C GLN A 111 -5.76 13.23 8.93
N PRO A 112 -5.72 11.94 8.50
CA PRO A 112 -4.49 11.31 8.05
C PRO A 112 -3.84 12.08 6.88
N LEU A 113 -2.51 12.21 6.91
CA LEU A 113 -1.77 12.95 5.87
C LEU A 113 -1.94 12.33 4.49
N SER A 114 -2.06 11.00 4.39
CA SER A 114 -2.34 10.31 3.13
C SER A 114 -3.65 10.77 2.52
N GLN A 115 -4.70 10.97 3.30
CA GLN A 115 -5.99 11.46 2.82
C GLN A 115 -5.91 12.92 2.35
N VAL A 116 -5.15 13.75 3.05
CA VAL A 116 -4.91 15.14 2.64
C VAL A 116 -4.22 15.18 1.28
N LEU A 117 -3.19 14.34 1.09
CA LEU A 117 -2.46 14.25 -0.18
C LEU A 117 -3.36 13.75 -1.33
N LEU A 118 -4.16 12.72 -1.09
CA LEU A 118 -5.09 12.20 -2.10
C LEU A 118 -6.09 13.26 -2.58
N ARG A 119 -6.53 14.15 -1.69
CA ARG A 119 -7.43 15.25 -2.05
C ARG A 119 -6.72 16.40 -2.76
N SER A 120 -5.43 16.59 -2.51
CA SER A 120 -4.65 17.69 -3.08
C SER A 120 -4.16 17.44 -4.49
N VAL A 121 -4.13 16.19 -4.95
CA VAL A 121 -3.61 15.80 -6.25
C VAL A 121 -4.75 15.40 -7.17
N ASP A 122 -4.85 16.09 -8.30
CA ASP A 122 -5.88 15.82 -9.31
C ASP A 122 -5.54 14.56 -10.11
N ALA A 123 -6.42 13.57 -10.02
CA ALA A 123 -6.31 12.30 -10.73
C ALA A 123 -6.62 12.42 -12.24
N LEU A 124 -7.24 13.52 -12.66
CA LEU A 124 -7.71 13.72 -14.04
C LEU A 124 -6.77 14.58 -14.89
N ARG A 125 -5.64 14.95 -14.32
CA ARG A 125 -4.63 15.73 -15.03
C ARG A 125 -4.02 15.01 -16.22
#